data_06f02428dae2bb6f13d30321262caf91
#
_entry.id   06f02428dae2bb6f13d30321262caf91
#
_cell.length_a   1.000
_cell.length_b   1.000
_cell.length_c   1.000
_cell.angle_alpha   90.00
_cell.angle_beta   90.00
_cell.angle_gamma   90.00
#
_symmetry.space_group_name_H-M   'P 1'
#
loop_
_entity.id
_entity.type
_entity.pdbx_description
1 polymer ?
#
loop_
_entity_poly.entity_id
_entity_poly.type
_entity_poly.pdbx_seq_one_letter_code
_entity_poly.pdbx_strand_id
1 'polypeptide(L)'
;MSVFDGQALSPPPIWLMRQAGRYLPEYRATRAKAGGFLDLCYSPALAAEVTLQPIRRYGFDAAILFSDILVVPDALGRAVRFVEGEGPRLDPLTTGGEVAKLSLAGSGRVFTTVAETVQRLRQDLPGDTALIGFCGAPWTVATYMIGGQGSSDQAAARGLAYRDPQTVQALMDVLVEASVAYLDGQVRAGADLLQIFDSWAGSLPEDEFDRWVITPTKRLAAEMKRRHPHVPIIGFPRGAGVHAARFARETGVDAVGCDTAMPLHQIRSTLSGKTVVQGNLDPLLLVAGGQRLDEQARKIATTLGVNPFIFNLGHGIVPETPPENVARLVAAVRDIKPL
;
A
#
# COMPACT_ATOMS: atom_id res chain seq x y z
N MET A 1 17.41 1.35 0.13
CA MET A 1 17.23 2.73 -0.42
C MET A 1 17.91 2.91 -1.78
N SER A 2 19.04 2.25 -2.04
CA SER A 2 19.86 2.42 -3.27
C SER A 2 19.12 2.30 -4.61
N VAL A 3 17.99 1.56 -4.67
CA VAL A 3 17.14 1.52 -5.88
C VAL A 3 16.54 2.88 -6.23
N PHE A 4 16.27 3.74 -5.22
CA PHE A 4 15.77 5.10 -5.44
C PHE A 4 16.88 6.08 -5.86
N ASP A 5 18.15 5.68 -5.67
CA ASP A 5 19.32 6.39 -6.18
C ASP A 5 19.69 5.94 -7.61
N GLY A 6 18.81 5.18 -8.27
CA GLY A 6 18.98 4.72 -9.64
C GLY A 6 19.81 3.44 -9.81
N GLN A 7 20.11 2.71 -8.71
CA GLN A 7 20.91 1.50 -8.77
C GLN A 7 20.05 0.26 -9.08
N ALA A 8 20.42 -0.48 -10.13
CA ALA A 8 19.92 -1.82 -10.34
C ALA A 8 20.68 -2.78 -9.42
N LEU A 9 19.97 -3.42 -8.50
CA LEU A 9 20.54 -4.36 -7.53
C LEU A 9 20.30 -5.81 -7.96
N SER A 10 21.28 -6.66 -7.73
CA SER A 10 21.17 -8.10 -7.96
C SER A 10 21.76 -8.87 -6.77
N PRO A 11 20.93 -9.63 -6.05
CA PRO A 11 19.49 -9.77 -6.24
C PRO A 11 18.71 -8.47 -5.96
N PRO A 12 17.50 -8.27 -6.55
CA PRO A 12 16.68 -7.12 -6.24
C PRO A 12 16.18 -7.20 -4.79
N PRO A 13 15.97 -6.05 -4.10
CA PRO A 13 15.35 -6.05 -2.80
C PRO A 13 13.93 -6.60 -2.86
N ILE A 14 13.53 -7.34 -1.84
CA ILE A 14 12.24 -8.01 -1.76
C ILE A 14 11.51 -7.70 -0.45
N TRP A 15 10.25 -7.33 -0.59
CA TRP A 15 9.24 -7.35 0.45
C TRP A 15 7.89 -7.71 -0.16
N LEU A 16 6.89 -8.09 0.63
CA LEU A 16 5.60 -8.51 0.08
C LEU A 16 4.45 -7.74 0.73
N MET A 17 3.54 -7.23 -0.11
CA MET A 17 2.29 -6.64 0.37
C MET A 17 1.51 -7.65 1.22
N ARG A 18 1.04 -7.22 2.41
CA ARG A 18 0.40 -8.06 3.43
C ARG A 18 1.31 -9.19 3.98
N GLN A 19 2.63 -8.95 4.02
CA GLN A 19 3.60 -9.91 4.58
C GLN A 19 3.33 -10.25 6.05
N ALA A 20 2.79 -9.33 6.85
CA ALA A 20 2.17 -9.63 8.13
C ALA A 20 0.68 -9.93 7.89
N GLY A 21 0.25 -11.18 8.09
CA GLY A 21 -1.10 -11.55 7.73
C GLY A 21 -1.55 -12.94 8.19
N ARG A 22 -2.81 -13.24 7.95
CA ARG A 22 -3.50 -14.45 8.45
C ARG A 22 -2.87 -15.77 8.00
N TYR A 23 -2.02 -15.78 6.97
CA TYR A 23 -1.29 -16.96 6.55
C TYR A 23 -0.23 -17.40 7.58
N LEU A 24 0.29 -16.48 8.42
CA LEU A 24 1.27 -16.78 9.47
C LEU A 24 0.61 -17.29 10.75
N PRO A 25 1.06 -18.43 11.29
CA PRO A 25 0.58 -18.95 12.59
C PRO A 25 0.79 -17.95 13.73
N GLU A 26 1.99 -17.34 13.81
CA GLU A 26 2.35 -16.35 14.82
C GLU A 26 1.50 -15.09 14.76
N TYR A 27 1.12 -14.64 13.54
CA TYR A 27 0.18 -13.54 13.36
C TYR A 27 -1.20 -13.91 13.94
N ARG A 28 -1.72 -15.09 13.63
CA ARG A 28 -3.03 -15.54 14.16
C ARG A 28 -3.02 -15.59 15.68
N ALA A 29 -1.92 -16.08 16.30
CA ALA A 29 -1.76 -16.12 17.73
C ALA A 29 -1.74 -14.71 18.37
N THR A 30 -1.04 -13.76 17.77
CA THR A 30 -1.00 -12.36 18.23
C THR A 30 -2.35 -11.68 18.02
N ARG A 31 -2.99 -11.91 16.87
CA ARG A 31 -4.29 -11.36 16.54
C ARG A 31 -5.39 -11.79 17.54
N ALA A 32 -5.35 -13.04 17.99
CA ALA A 32 -6.30 -13.55 18.97
C ALA A 32 -6.19 -12.85 20.34
N LYS A 33 -5.03 -12.31 20.69
CA LYS A 33 -4.82 -11.56 21.94
C LYS A 33 -5.33 -10.12 21.85
N ALA A 34 -5.46 -9.56 20.66
CA ALA A 34 -5.80 -8.16 20.46
C ALA A 34 -7.30 -7.83 20.58
N GLY A 35 -8.20 -8.84 20.51
CA GLY A 35 -9.64 -8.61 20.40
C GLY A 35 -10.08 -8.31 18.97
N GLY A 36 -10.34 -7.04 18.62
CA GLY A 36 -10.73 -6.61 17.28
C GLY A 36 -9.55 -6.33 16.32
N PHE A 37 -9.84 -6.15 15.03
CA PHE A 37 -8.80 -5.82 14.04
C PHE A 37 -8.23 -4.41 14.25
N LEU A 38 -9.10 -3.44 14.54
CA LEU A 38 -8.66 -2.09 14.88
C LEU A 38 -7.94 -2.04 16.22
N ASP A 39 -8.32 -2.89 17.19
CA ASP A 39 -7.61 -3.00 18.47
C ASP A 39 -6.15 -3.42 18.26
N LEU A 40 -5.90 -4.32 17.29
CA LEU A 40 -4.54 -4.67 16.87
C LEU A 40 -3.82 -3.49 16.23
N CYS A 41 -4.47 -2.77 15.31
CA CYS A 41 -3.89 -1.61 14.64
C CYS A 41 -3.57 -0.46 15.63
N TYR A 42 -4.37 -0.32 16.68
CA TYR A 42 -4.22 0.72 17.69
C TYR A 42 -3.49 0.26 18.98
N SER A 43 -2.90 -0.92 18.94
CA SER A 43 -1.97 -1.38 19.99
C SER A 43 -0.54 -1.31 19.48
N PRO A 44 0.25 -0.25 19.80
CA PRO A 44 1.59 -0.08 19.25
C PRO A 44 2.49 -1.28 19.46
N ALA A 45 2.40 -1.93 20.63
CA ALA A 45 3.20 -3.11 20.93
C ALA A 45 2.82 -4.32 20.07
N LEU A 46 1.51 -4.59 19.88
CA LEU A 46 1.06 -5.73 19.09
C LEU A 46 1.22 -5.48 17.59
N ALA A 47 0.97 -4.24 17.12
CA ALA A 47 1.18 -3.86 15.73
C ALA A 47 2.68 -3.93 15.35
N ALA A 48 3.58 -3.50 16.22
CA ALA A 48 5.02 -3.67 16.03
C ALA A 48 5.40 -5.16 16.01
N GLU A 49 4.91 -5.98 16.94
CA GLU A 49 5.18 -7.41 16.96
C GLU A 49 4.79 -8.09 15.66
N VAL A 50 3.55 -7.88 15.17
CA VAL A 50 3.12 -8.54 13.91
C VAL A 50 3.88 -8.02 12.70
N THR A 51 4.34 -6.77 12.71
CA THR A 51 5.19 -6.23 11.64
C THR A 51 6.55 -6.90 11.58
N LEU A 52 7.13 -7.23 12.74
CA LEU A 52 8.45 -7.87 12.86
C LEU A 52 8.43 -9.37 12.55
N GLN A 53 7.30 -10.06 12.69
CA GLN A 53 7.20 -11.50 12.47
C GLN A 53 7.71 -11.95 11.10
N PRO A 54 7.27 -11.39 9.96
CA PRO A 54 7.78 -11.77 8.65
C PRO A 54 9.25 -11.37 8.42
N ILE A 55 9.75 -10.33 9.08
CA ILE A 55 11.16 -9.94 9.02
C ILE A 55 12.03 -11.02 9.69
N ARG A 56 11.68 -11.45 10.90
CA ARG A 56 12.38 -12.52 11.62
C ARG A 56 12.33 -13.86 10.88
N ARG A 57 11.20 -14.13 10.19
CA ARG A 57 10.97 -15.41 9.53
C ARG A 57 11.65 -15.52 8.17
N TYR A 58 11.64 -14.45 7.38
CA TYR A 58 12.04 -14.50 5.96
C TYR A 58 13.21 -13.60 5.60
N GLY A 59 13.60 -12.67 6.47
CA GLY A 59 14.67 -11.72 6.18
C GLY A 59 14.36 -10.79 5.02
N PHE A 60 13.16 -10.23 4.95
CA PHE A 60 12.80 -9.23 3.94
C PHE A 60 13.65 -7.96 4.08
N ASP A 61 13.88 -7.27 2.95
CA ASP A 61 14.64 -6.02 2.89
C ASP A 61 13.85 -4.80 3.40
N ALA A 62 12.53 -4.94 3.51
CA ALA A 62 11.69 -3.91 4.08
C ALA A 62 10.56 -4.49 4.94
N ALA A 63 10.26 -3.79 6.03
CA ALA A 63 9.07 -3.97 6.84
C ALA A 63 8.04 -2.92 6.45
N ILE A 64 6.80 -3.33 6.23
CA ILE A 64 5.69 -2.37 6.11
C ILE A 64 4.92 -2.32 7.42
N LEU A 65 4.70 -1.10 7.92
CA LEU A 65 3.89 -0.84 9.10
C LEU A 65 2.58 -1.64 9.07
N PHE A 66 2.27 -2.35 10.15
CA PHE A 66 0.96 -2.97 10.30
C PHE A 66 -0.08 -1.92 10.74
N SER A 67 -1.00 -1.60 9.85
CA SER A 67 -2.08 -0.65 10.03
C SER A 67 -3.17 -0.94 8.99
N ASP A 68 -4.16 -0.05 8.86
CA ASP A 68 -5.20 -0.14 7.84
C ASP A 68 -5.39 1.19 7.09
N ILE A 69 -5.84 1.12 5.84
CA ILE A 69 -6.14 2.31 5.03
C ILE A 69 -7.31 3.12 5.57
N LEU A 70 -8.19 2.50 6.37
CA LEU A 70 -9.37 3.14 6.97
C LEU A 70 -9.09 3.81 8.33
N VAL A 71 -7.84 3.81 8.77
CA VAL A 71 -7.39 4.63 9.91
C VAL A 71 -7.67 6.13 9.65
N VAL A 72 -7.54 6.58 8.40
CA VAL A 72 -7.82 7.97 8.03
C VAL A 72 -9.30 8.32 8.19
N PRO A 73 -10.28 7.58 7.64
CA PRO A 73 -11.69 7.80 7.93
C PRO A 73 -12.06 7.75 9.42
N ASP A 74 -11.50 6.78 10.16
CA ASP A 74 -11.74 6.66 11.60
C ASP A 74 -11.23 7.90 12.34
N ALA A 75 -10.05 8.38 12.02
CA ALA A 75 -9.49 9.62 12.57
C ALA A 75 -10.28 10.87 12.20
N LEU A 76 -11.01 10.87 11.07
CA LEU A 76 -11.91 11.93 10.64
C LEU A 76 -13.31 11.87 11.33
N GLY A 77 -13.50 10.91 12.25
CA GLY A 77 -14.76 10.74 12.99
C GLY A 77 -15.78 9.82 12.32
N ARG A 78 -15.37 9.03 11.30
CA ARG A 78 -16.22 8.00 10.68
C ARG A 78 -15.95 6.65 11.33
N ALA A 79 -16.90 6.17 12.11
CA ALA A 79 -16.79 4.89 12.79
C ALA A 79 -16.54 3.75 11.77
N VAL A 80 -15.41 3.07 11.90
CA VAL A 80 -15.05 1.91 11.09
C VAL A 80 -15.27 0.65 11.92
N ARG A 81 -15.97 -0.31 11.37
CA ARG A 81 -16.22 -1.63 11.98
C ARG A 81 -15.72 -2.71 11.05
N PHE A 82 -15.11 -3.74 11.60
CA PHE A 82 -14.71 -4.93 10.83
C PHE A 82 -15.64 -6.09 11.18
N VAL A 83 -16.39 -6.55 10.19
CA VAL A 83 -17.31 -7.69 10.32
C VAL A 83 -16.61 -8.93 9.77
N GLU A 84 -16.59 -10.01 10.56
CA GLU A 84 -15.95 -11.26 10.14
C GLU A 84 -16.60 -11.82 8.87
N GLY A 85 -15.79 -12.19 7.89
CA GLY A 85 -16.24 -12.66 6.58
C GLY A 85 -16.72 -11.57 5.60
N GLU A 86 -17.04 -10.37 6.10
CA GLU A 86 -17.58 -9.29 5.26
C GLU A 86 -16.60 -8.12 5.05
N GLY A 87 -15.58 -8.00 5.91
CA GLY A 87 -14.60 -6.93 5.86
C GLY A 87 -15.06 -5.63 6.52
N PRO A 88 -14.50 -4.47 6.10
CA PRO A 88 -14.79 -3.19 6.73
C PRO A 88 -16.20 -2.68 6.40
N ARG A 89 -16.81 -2.03 7.40
CA ARG A 89 -18.12 -1.37 7.32
C ARG A 89 -18.05 0.04 7.88
N LEU A 90 -18.60 0.99 7.15
CA LEU A 90 -18.78 2.37 7.55
C LEU A 90 -20.23 2.79 7.24
N ASP A 91 -20.71 3.85 7.90
CA ASP A 91 -21.95 4.45 7.46
C ASP A 91 -21.71 5.21 6.14
N PRO A 92 -22.49 4.97 5.07
CA PRO A 92 -22.29 5.62 3.78
C PRO A 92 -22.32 7.15 3.87
N LEU A 93 -21.44 7.81 3.10
CA LEU A 93 -21.38 9.27 2.98
C LEU A 93 -21.90 9.66 1.59
N THR A 94 -23.02 10.37 1.53
CA THR A 94 -23.72 10.61 0.27
C THR A 94 -23.99 12.09 -0.03
N THR A 95 -23.71 12.99 0.91
CA THR A 95 -24.03 14.42 0.81
C THR A 95 -22.86 15.32 1.19
N GLY A 96 -22.81 16.52 0.63
CA GLY A 96 -21.83 17.53 1.01
C GLY A 96 -21.94 17.97 2.48
N GLY A 97 -23.14 17.93 3.05
CA GLY A 97 -23.36 18.22 4.48
C GLY A 97 -22.72 17.20 5.42
N GLU A 98 -22.58 15.93 4.98
CA GLU A 98 -21.86 14.90 5.72
C GLU A 98 -20.34 15.08 5.57
N VAL A 99 -19.86 15.46 4.37
CA VAL A 99 -18.44 15.79 4.14
C VAL A 99 -18.01 16.96 5.03
N ALA A 100 -18.83 18.00 5.14
CA ALA A 100 -18.53 19.18 5.96
C ALA A 100 -18.41 18.89 7.48
N LYS A 101 -18.89 17.73 7.94
CA LYS A 101 -18.72 17.28 9.34
C LYS A 101 -17.43 16.54 9.61
N LEU A 102 -16.68 16.14 8.56
CA LEU A 102 -15.39 15.51 8.71
C LEU A 102 -14.39 16.50 9.30
N SER A 103 -13.64 16.09 10.30
CA SER A 103 -12.71 17.00 10.99
C SER A 103 -11.45 16.29 11.44
N LEU A 104 -10.32 16.94 11.22
CA LEU A 104 -9.02 16.53 11.76
C LEU A 104 -8.84 16.89 13.25
N ALA A 105 -9.74 17.65 13.86
CA ALA A 105 -9.58 18.10 15.26
C ALA A 105 -9.44 16.93 16.26
N GLY A 106 -10.06 15.77 15.97
CA GLY A 106 -9.98 14.55 16.78
C GLY A 106 -8.91 13.54 16.34
N SER A 107 -8.24 13.78 15.22
CA SER A 107 -7.32 12.79 14.60
C SER A 107 -6.04 12.54 15.40
N GLY A 108 -5.62 13.48 16.24
CA GLY A 108 -4.33 13.45 16.92
C GLY A 108 -4.09 12.17 17.70
N ARG A 109 -5.08 11.66 18.42
CA ARG A 109 -4.96 10.41 19.18
C ARG A 109 -4.68 9.22 18.27
N VAL A 110 -5.43 9.06 17.19
CA VAL A 110 -5.31 7.93 16.26
C VAL A 110 -3.95 7.98 15.55
N PHE A 111 -3.58 9.13 15.01
CA PHE A 111 -2.33 9.29 14.27
C PHE A 111 -1.10 9.14 15.18
N THR A 112 -1.15 9.66 16.42
CA THR A 112 -0.09 9.48 17.41
C THR A 112 0.10 8.01 17.79
N THR A 113 -0.98 7.26 17.96
CA THR A 113 -0.90 5.82 18.26
C THR A 113 -0.20 5.03 17.15
N VAL A 114 -0.51 5.36 15.88
CA VAL A 114 0.18 4.72 14.74
C VAL A 114 1.64 5.18 14.64
N ALA A 115 1.92 6.45 14.88
CA ALA A 115 3.28 6.97 14.92
C ALA A 115 4.13 6.30 16.01
N GLU A 116 3.55 6.00 17.18
CA GLU A 116 4.22 5.23 18.24
C GLU A 116 4.61 3.82 17.76
N THR A 117 3.75 3.16 16.96
CA THR A 117 4.11 1.88 16.33
C THR A 117 5.34 2.00 15.45
N VAL A 118 5.40 3.07 14.62
CA VAL A 118 6.56 3.34 13.75
C VAL A 118 7.83 3.58 14.57
N GLN A 119 7.76 4.35 15.66
CA GLN A 119 8.89 4.59 16.55
C GLN A 119 9.44 3.31 17.17
N ARG A 120 8.56 2.41 17.64
CA ARG A 120 8.94 1.09 18.17
C ARG A 120 9.62 0.25 17.10
N LEU A 121 9.04 0.19 15.91
CA LEU A 121 9.62 -0.55 14.79
C LEU A 121 11.01 -0.03 14.41
N ARG A 122 11.23 1.29 14.42
CA ARG A 122 12.55 1.84 14.11
C ARG A 122 13.62 1.42 15.12
N GLN A 123 13.24 1.24 16.39
CA GLN A 123 14.15 0.75 17.43
C GLN A 123 14.46 -0.75 17.30
N ASP A 124 13.49 -1.56 16.87
CA ASP A 124 13.57 -3.01 16.88
C ASP A 124 13.99 -3.63 15.54
N LEU A 125 13.88 -2.88 14.42
CA LEU A 125 14.27 -3.36 13.10
C LEU A 125 15.79 -3.35 12.93
N PRO A 126 16.34 -4.36 12.20
CA PRO A 126 17.74 -4.32 11.76
C PRO A 126 18.04 -3.03 10.99
N GLY A 127 19.26 -2.50 11.12
CA GLY A 127 19.66 -1.24 10.52
C GLY A 127 19.67 -1.23 8.99
N ASP A 128 19.71 -2.38 8.38
CA ASP A 128 19.65 -2.61 6.92
C ASP A 128 18.23 -2.88 6.39
N THR A 129 17.23 -3.00 7.28
CA THR A 129 15.82 -3.20 6.90
C THR A 129 15.10 -1.86 6.82
N ALA A 130 14.59 -1.51 5.65
CA ALA A 130 13.81 -0.29 5.45
C ALA A 130 12.42 -0.38 6.10
N LEU A 131 11.92 0.72 6.66
CA LEU A 131 10.59 0.81 7.24
C LEU A 131 9.66 1.60 6.32
N ILE A 132 8.62 0.94 5.81
CA ILE A 132 7.63 1.51 4.91
C ILE A 132 6.44 2.01 5.74
N GLY A 133 6.19 3.33 5.69
CA GLY A 133 4.91 3.91 6.08
C GLY A 133 3.92 3.86 4.92
N PHE A 134 2.62 3.94 5.19
CA PHE A 134 1.63 3.92 4.11
C PHE A 134 0.31 4.61 4.45
N CYS A 135 -0.46 4.90 3.40
CA CYS A 135 -1.88 5.23 3.49
C CYS A 135 -2.67 4.61 2.32
N GLY A 136 -3.99 4.61 2.45
CA GLY A 136 -4.86 4.44 1.30
C GLY A 136 -4.85 5.71 0.44
N ALA A 137 -4.88 5.55 -0.90
CA ALA A 137 -5.06 6.67 -1.79
C ALA A 137 -6.44 7.32 -1.60
N PRO A 138 -6.56 8.63 -1.84
CA PRO A 138 -7.83 9.34 -1.61
C PRO A 138 -9.03 8.70 -2.31
N TRP A 139 -8.88 8.27 -3.58
CA TRP A 139 -9.97 7.59 -4.29
C TRP A 139 -10.38 6.28 -3.63
N THR A 140 -9.42 5.40 -3.35
CA THR A 140 -9.73 4.12 -2.68
C THR A 140 -10.43 4.34 -1.34
N VAL A 141 -9.97 5.29 -0.52
CA VAL A 141 -10.60 5.59 0.77
C VAL A 141 -12.00 6.17 0.58
N ALA A 142 -12.18 7.08 -0.39
CA ALA A 142 -13.48 7.64 -0.72
C ALA A 142 -14.49 6.58 -1.15
N THR A 143 -14.09 5.56 -1.90
CA THR A 143 -14.99 4.47 -2.31
C THR A 143 -15.57 3.72 -1.12
N TYR A 144 -14.78 3.47 -0.07
CA TYR A 144 -15.27 2.88 1.18
C TYR A 144 -16.18 3.83 1.95
N MET A 145 -15.83 5.12 2.03
CA MET A 145 -16.64 6.10 2.75
C MET A 145 -18.00 6.33 2.09
N ILE A 146 -18.05 6.39 0.76
CA ILE A 146 -19.28 6.61 -0.01
C ILE A 146 -20.13 5.34 -0.04
N GLY A 147 -19.50 4.18 -0.30
CA GLY A 147 -20.21 2.91 -0.40
C GLY A 147 -20.53 2.25 0.92
N GLY A 148 -19.88 2.66 2.01
CA GLY A 148 -20.00 2.03 3.33
C GLY A 148 -19.32 0.67 3.45
N GLN A 149 -18.80 0.13 2.35
CA GLN A 149 -18.18 -1.19 2.26
C GLN A 149 -17.33 -1.32 0.99
N GLY A 150 -16.55 -2.39 0.90
CA GLY A 150 -15.89 -2.77 -0.36
C GLY A 150 -16.91 -3.15 -1.43
N SER A 151 -16.60 -2.82 -2.70
CA SER A 151 -17.42 -3.17 -3.87
C SER A 151 -16.49 -3.53 -5.02
N SER A 152 -16.92 -4.45 -5.88
CA SER A 152 -16.11 -4.90 -7.02
C SER A 152 -16.03 -3.86 -8.15
N ASP A 153 -17.06 -3.05 -8.32
CA ASP A 153 -17.21 -2.07 -9.40
C ASP A 153 -17.24 -0.60 -8.93
N GLN A 154 -17.25 -0.36 -7.60
CA GLN A 154 -17.33 0.96 -6.96
C GLN A 154 -18.56 1.79 -7.43
N ALA A 155 -19.69 1.15 -7.79
CA ALA A 155 -20.85 1.79 -8.40
C ALA A 155 -21.38 2.98 -7.59
N ALA A 156 -21.43 2.88 -6.25
CA ALA A 156 -21.90 3.96 -5.39
C ALA A 156 -21.01 5.21 -5.52
N ALA A 157 -19.68 5.05 -5.41
CA ALA A 157 -18.72 6.16 -5.50
C ALA A 157 -18.67 6.76 -6.91
N ARG A 158 -18.60 5.92 -7.93
CA ARG A 158 -18.63 6.36 -9.34
C ARG A 158 -19.94 7.09 -9.67
N GLY A 159 -21.05 6.54 -9.22
CA GLY A 159 -22.37 7.16 -9.43
C GLY A 159 -22.48 8.53 -8.74
N LEU A 160 -21.94 8.69 -7.53
CA LEU A 160 -21.87 9.98 -6.86
C LEU A 160 -20.96 10.96 -7.59
N ALA A 161 -19.77 10.48 -8.04
CA ALA A 161 -18.83 11.32 -8.78
C ALA A 161 -19.43 11.92 -10.07
N TYR A 162 -20.32 11.19 -10.75
CA TYR A 162 -21.03 11.71 -11.91
C TYR A 162 -22.20 12.65 -11.55
N ARG A 163 -22.96 12.33 -10.50
CA ARG A 163 -24.14 13.12 -10.14
C ARG A 163 -23.82 14.38 -9.35
N ASP A 164 -22.85 14.30 -8.46
CA ASP A 164 -22.44 15.41 -7.58
C ASP A 164 -20.91 15.43 -7.42
N PRO A 165 -20.20 15.83 -8.48
CA PRO A 165 -18.73 15.89 -8.45
C PRO A 165 -18.19 16.91 -7.43
N GLN A 166 -18.99 17.88 -7.00
CA GLN A 166 -18.57 18.86 -6.00
C GLN A 166 -18.46 18.24 -4.61
N THR A 167 -19.42 17.40 -4.22
CA THR A 167 -19.35 16.62 -2.98
C THR A 167 -18.14 15.68 -2.98
N VAL A 168 -17.87 14.99 -4.09
CA VAL A 168 -16.69 14.12 -4.17
C VAL A 168 -15.40 14.92 -4.14
N GLN A 169 -15.33 16.09 -4.80
CA GLN A 169 -14.15 16.96 -4.75
C GLN A 169 -13.87 17.44 -3.32
N ALA A 170 -14.90 17.87 -2.58
CA ALA A 170 -14.75 18.28 -1.19
C ALA A 170 -14.23 17.12 -0.31
N LEU A 171 -14.73 15.90 -0.54
CA LEU A 171 -14.22 14.71 0.15
C LEU A 171 -12.75 14.44 -0.19
N MET A 172 -12.36 14.54 -1.48
CA MET A 172 -10.96 14.38 -1.90
C MET A 172 -10.04 15.39 -1.21
N ASP A 173 -10.47 16.63 -1.08
CA ASP A 173 -9.68 17.69 -0.44
C ASP A 173 -9.40 17.36 1.03
N VAL A 174 -10.42 16.93 1.77
CA VAL A 174 -10.29 16.46 3.16
C VAL A 174 -9.38 15.24 3.25
N LEU A 175 -9.55 14.27 2.36
CA LEU A 175 -8.75 13.03 2.38
C LEU A 175 -7.27 13.28 2.04
N VAL A 176 -6.97 14.18 1.11
CA VAL A 176 -5.59 14.59 0.83
C VAL A 176 -4.96 15.23 2.07
N GLU A 177 -5.64 16.19 2.71
CA GLU A 177 -5.14 16.85 3.91
C GLU A 177 -4.90 15.85 5.05
N ALA A 178 -5.87 14.98 5.31
CA ALA A 178 -5.78 13.96 6.35
C ALA A 178 -4.65 12.94 6.09
N SER A 179 -4.51 12.50 4.83
CA SER A 179 -3.44 11.56 4.44
C SER A 179 -2.06 12.21 4.55
N VAL A 180 -1.91 13.49 4.21
CA VAL A 180 -0.68 14.25 4.44
C VAL A 180 -0.33 14.27 5.92
N ALA A 181 -1.27 14.64 6.79
CA ALA A 181 -1.02 14.68 8.23
C ALA A 181 -0.65 13.30 8.80
N TYR A 182 -1.31 12.24 8.32
CA TYR A 182 -1.06 10.87 8.73
C TYR A 182 0.32 10.37 8.29
N LEU A 183 0.72 10.61 7.04
CA LEU A 183 2.03 10.22 6.51
C LEU A 183 3.18 11.06 7.10
N ASP A 184 2.97 12.37 7.31
CA ASP A 184 3.94 13.25 7.98
C ASP A 184 4.29 12.72 9.39
N GLY A 185 3.27 12.27 10.14
CA GLY A 185 3.47 11.62 11.44
C GLY A 185 4.31 10.35 11.36
N GLN A 186 4.10 9.51 10.35
CA GLN A 186 4.87 8.28 10.14
C GLN A 186 6.33 8.57 9.78
N VAL A 187 6.59 9.54 8.90
CA VAL A 187 7.96 9.93 8.53
C VAL A 187 8.69 10.49 9.74
N ARG A 188 8.08 11.41 10.50
CA ARG A 188 8.68 11.95 11.74
C ARG A 188 8.95 10.89 12.78
N ALA A 189 8.17 9.82 12.80
CA ALA A 189 8.36 8.69 13.69
C ALA A 189 9.45 7.70 13.23
N GLY A 190 9.97 7.84 12.00
CA GLY A 190 11.10 7.05 11.50
C GLY A 190 10.81 6.13 10.31
N ALA A 191 9.73 6.34 9.56
CA ALA A 191 9.53 5.66 8.29
C ALA A 191 10.55 6.16 7.24
N ASP A 192 11.21 5.22 6.55
CA ASP A 192 12.25 5.52 5.55
C ASP A 192 11.67 5.86 4.18
N LEU A 193 10.51 5.29 3.85
CA LEU A 193 9.79 5.53 2.59
C LEU A 193 8.29 5.33 2.81
N LEU A 194 7.50 5.76 1.83
CA LEU A 194 6.04 5.72 1.90
C LEU A 194 5.44 4.92 0.75
N GLN A 195 4.30 4.27 1.00
CA GLN A 195 3.48 3.67 -0.05
C GLN A 195 2.04 4.18 -0.01
N ILE A 196 1.52 4.57 -1.18
CA ILE A 196 0.13 5.01 -1.39
C ILE A 196 -0.61 3.89 -2.12
N PHE A 197 -1.59 3.26 -1.44
CA PHE A 197 -2.35 2.15 -2.00
C PHE A 197 -3.64 2.63 -2.66
N ASP A 198 -3.71 2.60 -4.00
CA ASP A 198 -4.95 2.83 -4.73
C ASP A 198 -5.49 1.52 -5.33
N SER A 199 -6.11 0.71 -4.47
CA SER A 199 -6.60 -0.63 -4.81
C SER A 199 -7.75 -0.61 -5.82
N TRP A 200 -8.42 0.53 -6.00
CA TRP A 200 -9.60 0.70 -6.85
C TRP A 200 -9.38 1.67 -8.01
N ALA A 201 -8.15 2.07 -8.29
CA ALA A 201 -7.80 2.99 -9.38
C ALA A 201 -8.31 2.51 -10.75
N GLY A 202 -8.18 1.22 -11.04
CA GLY A 202 -8.54 0.64 -12.35
C GLY A 202 -10.05 0.52 -12.63
N SER A 203 -10.92 0.96 -11.72
CA SER A 203 -12.37 0.95 -11.93
C SER A 203 -12.88 2.17 -12.71
N LEU A 204 -12.02 3.15 -12.99
CA LEU A 204 -12.38 4.43 -13.58
C LEU A 204 -12.03 4.52 -15.07
N PRO A 205 -12.90 5.15 -15.91
CA PRO A 205 -12.52 5.57 -17.25
C PRO A 205 -11.52 6.72 -17.21
N GLU A 206 -10.89 7.02 -18.34
CA GLU A 206 -9.71 7.87 -18.44
C GLU A 206 -9.85 9.24 -17.75
N ASP A 207 -10.89 10.02 -18.08
CA ASP A 207 -11.10 11.37 -17.52
C ASP A 207 -11.32 11.33 -15.99
N GLU A 208 -12.04 10.31 -15.51
CA GLU A 208 -12.29 10.11 -14.08
C GLU A 208 -11.05 9.58 -13.36
N PHE A 209 -10.21 8.78 -14.05
CA PHE A 209 -8.91 8.35 -13.53
C PHE A 209 -7.99 9.56 -13.30
N ASP A 210 -7.98 10.51 -14.21
CA ASP A 210 -7.21 11.75 -14.07
C ASP A 210 -7.70 12.58 -12.89
N ARG A 211 -9.03 12.72 -12.82
CA ARG A 211 -9.66 13.56 -11.82
C ARG A 211 -9.54 13.01 -10.41
N TRP A 212 -9.77 11.71 -10.23
CA TRP A 212 -9.92 11.10 -8.91
C TRP A 212 -8.72 10.27 -8.46
N VAL A 213 -7.83 9.86 -9.37
CA VAL A 213 -6.63 9.09 -9.06
C VAL A 213 -5.37 9.95 -9.22
N ILE A 214 -5.10 10.48 -10.42
CA ILE A 214 -3.86 11.23 -10.68
C ILE A 214 -3.82 12.53 -9.87
N THR A 215 -4.86 13.36 -9.99
CA THR A 215 -4.88 14.69 -9.38
C THR A 215 -4.71 14.66 -7.85
N PRO A 216 -5.47 13.88 -7.07
CA PRO A 216 -5.30 13.85 -5.62
C PRO A 216 -4.00 13.17 -5.20
N THR A 217 -3.53 12.14 -5.91
CA THR A 217 -2.23 11.51 -5.62
C THR A 217 -1.08 12.48 -5.89
N LYS A 218 -1.12 13.25 -6.97
CA LYS A 218 -0.15 14.31 -7.27
C LYS A 218 -0.07 15.34 -6.15
N ARG A 219 -1.21 15.82 -5.65
CA ARG A 219 -1.27 16.78 -4.54
C ARG A 219 -0.68 16.21 -3.26
N LEU A 220 -1.03 14.97 -2.93
CA LEU A 220 -0.50 14.25 -1.78
C LEU A 220 1.02 14.08 -1.88
N ALA A 221 1.51 13.57 -3.00
CA ALA A 221 2.94 13.35 -3.23
C ALA A 221 3.72 14.67 -3.21
N ALA A 222 3.22 15.73 -3.86
CA ALA A 222 3.86 17.04 -3.88
C ALA A 222 4.00 17.63 -2.46
N GLU A 223 2.95 17.54 -1.64
CA GLU A 223 3.00 18.07 -0.27
C GLU A 223 3.92 17.23 0.62
N MET A 224 3.95 15.90 0.47
CA MET A 224 4.89 15.06 1.20
C MET A 224 6.34 15.34 0.80
N LYS A 225 6.63 15.52 -0.49
CA LYS A 225 7.97 15.89 -0.97
C LYS A 225 8.41 17.30 -0.51
N ARG A 226 7.47 18.22 -0.41
CA ARG A 226 7.76 19.54 0.15
C ARG A 226 8.19 19.47 1.62
N ARG A 227 7.57 18.59 2.42
CA ARG A 227 7.89 18.39 3.85
C ARG A 227 9.12 17.50 4.03
N HIS A 228 9.25 16.47 3.23
CA HIS A 228 10.23 15.40 3.35
C HIS A 228 10.87 15.09 1.98
N PRO A 229 11.72 15.98 1.44
CA PRO A 229 12.23 15.87 0.06
C PRO A 229 13.07 14.62 -0.20
N HIS A 230 13.59 13.98 0.84
CA HIS A 230 14.45 12.78 0.74
C HIS A 230 13.71 11.47 0.98
N VAL A 231 12.40 11.51 1.27
CA VAL A 231 11.60 10.31 1.53
C VAL A 231 10.95 9.85 0.23
N PRO A 232 11.32 8.68 -0.31
CA PRO A 232 10.72 8.15 -1.51
C PRO A 232 9.25 7.76 -1.31
N ILE A 233 8.47 7.88 -2.37
CA ILE A 233 7.04 7.53 -2.41
C ILE A 233 6.80 6.49 -3.49
N ILE A 234 6.20 5.37 -3.11
CA ILE A 234 5.72 4.34 -4.04
C ILE A 234 4.22 4.54 -4.24
N GLY A 235 3.77 4.71 -5.47
CA GLY A 235 2.35 4.69 -5.83
C GLY A 235 1.93 3.30 -6.30
N PHE A 236 0.79 2.81 -5.86
CA PHE A 236 0.25 1.53 -6.33
C PHE A 236 -1.18 1.70 -6.89
N PRO A 237 -1.32 2.16 -8.16
CA PRO A 237 -2.60 2.30 -8.84
C PRO A 237 -3.03 0.94 -9.42
N ARG A 238 -3.59 0.07 -8.59
CA ARG A 238 -3.99 -1.29 -9.00
C ARG A 238 -5.04 -1.23 -10.11
N GLY A 239 -4.84 -2.03 -11.15
CA GLY A 239 -5.72 -2.09 -12.31
C GLY A 239 -5.56 -0.93 -13.30
N ALA A 240 -4.60 -0.02 -13.08
CA ALA A 240 -4.37 1.13 -13.97
C ALA A 240 -3.97 0.74 -15.40
N GLY A 241 -3.38 -0.46 -15.59
CA GLY A 241 -3.04 -0.97 -16.92
C GLY A 241 -2.21 0.03 -17.74
N VAL A 242 -2.78 0.48 -18.87
CA VAL A 242 -2.11 1.45 -19.76
C VAL A 242 -1.88 2.83 -19.13
N HIS A 243 -2.66 3.20 -18.11
CA HIS A 243 -2.53 4.48 -17.42
C HIS A 243 -1.36 4.51 -16.41
N ALA A 244 -0.76 3.35 -16.07
CA ALA A 244 0.31 3.28 -15.07
C ALA A 244 1.53 4.15 -15.41
N ALA A 245 1.94 4.22 -16.69
CA ALA A 245 3.04 5.08 -17.13
C ALA A 245 2.72 6.57 -17.01
N ARG A 246 1.48 6.95 -17.27
CA ARG A 246 1.00 8.31 -17.10
C ARG A 246 0.89 8.66 -15.61
N PHE A 247 0.37 7.75 -14.81
CA PHE A 247 0.35 7.90 -13.34
C PHE A 247 1.76 8.15 -12.79
N ALA A 248 2.76 7.34 -13.17
CA ALA A 248 4.15 7.53 -12.75
C ALA A 248 4.69 8.93 -13.08
N ARG A 249 4.48 9.38 -14.33
CA ARG A 249 5.00 10.66 -14.82
C ARG A 249 4.33 11.86 -14.16
N GLU A 250 3.01 11.80 -13.90
CA GLU A 250 2.22 12.98 -13.54
C GLU A 250 2.01 13.14 -12.04
N THR A 251 2.08 12.06 -11.27
CA THR A 251 1.89 12.14 -9.81
C THR A 251 3.14 12.55 -9.06
N GLY A 252 4.32 12.38 -9.66
CA GLY A 252 5.60 12.69 -9.02
C GLY A 252 6.04 11.68 -7.96
N VAL A 253 5.48 10.46 -7.96
CA VAL A 253 5.96 9.35 -7.14
C VAL A 253 7.31 8.84 -7.67
N ASP A 254 8.15 8.28 -6.79
CA ASP A 254 9.48 7.79 -7.13
C ASP A 254 9.47 6.37 -7.66
N ALA A 255 8.44 5.60 -7.29
CA ALA A 255 8.25 4.24 -7.77
C ALA A 255 6.77 3.95 -8.05
N VAL A 256 6.53 2.99 -8.97
CA VAL A 256 5.19 2.49 -9.28
C VAL A 256 5.10 1.00 -9.05
N GLY A 257 4.15 0.61 -8.21
CA GLY A 257 3.72 -0.76 -8.06
C GLY A 257 2.86 -1.21 -9.25
N CYS A 258 3.23 -2.33 -9.84
CA CYS A 258 2.50 -2.97 -10.93
C CYS A 258 1.71 -4.15 -10.40
N ASP A 259 0.46 -4.27 -10.82
CA ASP A 259 -0.37 -5.42 -10.47
C ASP A 259 -0.14 -6.65 -11.37
N THR A 260 -0.75 -7.77 -10.99
CA THR A 260 -0.61 -9.05 -11.68
C THR A 260 -1.03 -9.01 -13.15
N ALA A 261 -1.98 -8.11 -13.51
CA ALA A 261 -2.53 -8.05 -14.86
C ALA A 261 -1.60 -7.33 -15.86
N MET A 262 -0.61 -6.57 -15.37
CA MET A 262 0.34 -5.89 -16.27
C MET A 262 1.36 -6.87 -16.86
N PRO A 263 1.42 -7.01 -18.20
CA PRO A 263 2.43 -7.85 -18.84
C PRO A 263 3.86 -7.33 -18.62
N LEU A 264 4.83 -8.23 -18.36
CA LEU A 264 6.22 -7.85 -18.12
C LEU A 264 6.83 -7.02 -19.25
N HIS A 265 6.51 -7.34 -20.52
CA HIS A 265 7.00 -6.57 -21.66
C HIS A 265 6.47 -5.13 -21.67
N GLN A 266 5.23 -4.92 -21.25
CA GLN A 266 4.64 -3.59 -21.11
C GLN A 266 5.30 -2.82 -19.96
N ILE A 267 5.47 -3.44 -18.79
CA ILE A 267 6.19 -2.82 -17.67
C ILE A 267 7.60 -2.39 -18.10
N ARG A 268 8.32 -3.29 -18.77
CA ARG A 268 9.69 -3.03 -19.25
C ARG A 268 9.74 -1.87 -20.25
N SER A 269 8.84 -1.80 -21.20
CA SER A 269 8.87 -0.77 -22.26
C SER A 269 8.35 0.59 -21.81
N THR A 270 7.40 0.64 -20.87
CA THR A 270 6.72 1.89 -20.51
C THR A 270 7.21 2.52 -19.21
N LEU A 271 7.64 1.72 -18.23
CA LEU A 271 8.00 2.15 -16.88
C LEU A 271 9.47 1.94 -16.55
N SER A 272 10.01 0.74 -16.84
CA SER A 272 11.36 0.36 -16.42
C SER A 272 12.44 1.30 -17.02
N GLY A 273 13.37 1.77 -16.18
CA GLY A 273 14.38 2.77 -16.55
C GLY A 273 13.89 4.23 -16.57
N LYS A 274 12.58 4.48 -16.35
CA LYS A 274 11.99 5.83 -16.24
C LYS A 274 11.53 6.13 -14.81
N THR A 275 11.19 5.10 -14.06
CA THR A 275 10.84 5.14 -12.64
C THR A 275 11.26 3.83 -12.01
N VAL A 276 11.39 3.77 -10.69
CA VAL A 276 11.56 2.50 -9.98
C VAL A 276 10.27 1.69 -10.13
N VAL A 277 10.41 0.41 -10.48
CA VAL A 277 9.27 -0.50 -10.64
C VAL A 277 9.20 -1.44 -9.45
N GLN A 278 8.00 -1.71 -8.95
CA GLN A 278 7.71 -2.71 -7.93
C GLN A 278 6.67 -3.72 -8.43
N GLY A 279 6.85 -4.99 -8.16
CA GLY A 279 5.84 -6.03 -8.47
C GLY A 279 6.47 -7.25 -9.12
N ASN A 280 5.71 -8.09 -9.84
CA ASN A 280 4.26 -8.13 -9.92
C ASN A 280 3.79 -9.61 -9.95
N LEU A 281 4.42 -10.45 -9.08
CA LEU A 281 4.09 -11.86 -9.01
C LEU A 281 2.62 -12.08 -8.59
N ASP A 282 1.95 -13.02 -9.24
CA ASP A 282 0.58 -13.40 -8.87
C ASP A 282 0.56 -14.04 -7.47
N PRO A 283 -0.21 -13.51 -6.50
CA PRO A 283 -0.38 -14.12 -5.19
C PRO A 283 -0.93 -15.55 -5.22
N LEU A 284 -1.73 -15.91 -6.21
CA LEU A 284 -2.26 -17.27 -6.35
C LEU A 284 -1.18 -18.26 -6.79
N LEU A 285 -0.17 -17.79 -7.53
CA LEU A 285 0.99 -18.63 -7.83
C LEU A 285 1.83 -18.88 -6.57
N LEU A 286 1.87 -17.92 -5.64
CA LEU A 286 2.50 -18.11 -4.34
C LEU A 286 1.74 -19.15 -3.50
N VAL A 287 0.41 -19.22 -3.60
CA VAL A 287 -0.39 -20.30 -2.98
C VAL A 287 -0.04 -21.65 -3.59
N ALA A 288 0.01 -21.73 -4.91
CA ALA A 288 0.29 -22.99 -5.63
C ALA A 288 1.72 -23.51 -5.40
N GLY A 289 2.70 -22.63 -5.31
CA GLY A 289 4.11 -22.98 -5.06
C GLY A 289 4.76 -23.77 -6.22
N GLY A 290 5.71 -24.62 -5.85
CA GLY A 290 6.37 -25.54 -6.80
C GLY A 290 7.35 -24.87 -7.77
N GLN A 291 7.81 -25.63 -8.76
CA GLN A 291 8.81 -25.17 -9.73
C GLN A 291 8.35 -23.95 -10.52
N ARG A 292 7.07 -23.87 -10.85
CA ARG A 292 6.51 -22.74 -11.59
C ARG A 292 6.62 -21.41 -10.82
N LEU A 293 6.55 -21.45 -9.49
CA LEU A 293 6.79 -20.28 -8.64
C LEU A 293 8.22 -19.77 -8.84
N ASP A 294 9.22 -20.67 -8.77
CA ASP A 294 10.63 -20.32 -8.94
C ASP A 294 10.92 -19.76 -10.33
N GLU A 295 10.40 -20.41 -11.37
CA GLU A 295 10.54 -19.97 -12.76
C GLU A 295 9.98 -18.57 -12.99
N GLN A 296 8.78 -18.30 -12.48
CA GLN A 296 8.14 -17.00 -12.63
C GLN A 296 8.82 -15.93 -11.79
N ALA A 297 9.28 -16.25 -10.58
CA ALA A 297 10.05 -15.33 -9.76
C ALA A 297 11.34 -14.90 -10.46
N ARG A 298 12.10 -15.87 -10.99
CA ARG A 298 13.32 -15.60 -11.76
C ARG A 298 13.02 -14.78 -13.02
N LYS A 299 11.98 -15.15 -13.78
CA LYS A 299 11.57 -14.41 -14.98
C LYS A 299 11.26 -12.95 -14.68
N ILE A 300 10.49 -12.66 -13.63
CA ILE A 300 10.17 -11.29 -13.23
C ILE A 300 11.46 -10.54 -12.86
N ALA A 301 12.26 -11.10 -11.96
CA ALA A 301 13.43 -10.45 -11.45
C ALA A 301 14.52 -10.22 -12.51
N THR A 302 14.74 -11.17 -13.43
CA THR A 302 15.70 -11.00 -14.54
C THR A 302 15.18 -10.02 -15.59
N THR A 303 13.87 -9.99 -15.86
CA THR A 303 13.29 -9.09 -16.85
C THR A 303 13.29 -7.63 -16.38
N LEU A 304 12.96 -7.38 -15.11
CA LEU A 304 12.81 -6.03 -14.56
C LEU A 304 14.06 -5.54 -13.84
N GLY A 305 14.86 -6.44 -13.26
CA GLY A 305 16.05 -6.13 -12.47
C GLY A 305 17.25 -5.56 -13.25
N VAL A 306 17.15 -5.45 -14.56
CA VAL A 306 18.13 -4.71 -15.39
C VAL A 306 18.10 -3.19 -15.15
N ASN A 307 17.07 -2.71 -14.47
CA ASN A 307 16.88 -1.34 -14.02
C ASN A 307 16.51 -1.35 -12.53
N PRO A 308 16.44 -0.20 -11.84
CA PRO A 308 15.99 -0.12 -10.46
C PRO A 308 14.63 -0.80 -10.26
N PHE A 309 14.62 -1.85 -9.44
CA PHE A 309 13.46 -2.74 -9.28
C PHE A 309 13.33 -3.24 -7.84
N ILE A 310 12.10 -3.34 -7.35
CA ILE A 310 11.74 -3.93 -6.07
C ILE A 310 10.86 -5.15 -6.33
N PHE A 311 11.30 -6.32 -5.92
CA PHE A 311 10.48 -7.52 -6.06
C PHE A 311 9.32 -7.51 -5.08
N ASN A 312 8.12 -7.70 -5.59
CA ASN A 312 6.89 -7.80 -4.80
C ASN A 312 5.85 -8.65 -5.56
N LEU A 313 4.73 -8.89 -4.92
CA LEU A 313 3.55 -9.43 -5.57
C LEU A 313 2.79 -8.33 -6.32
N GLY A 314 1.92 -8.73 -7.23
CA GLY A 314 0.97 -7.83 -7.91
C GLY A 314 -0.26 -7.48 -7.07
N HIS A 315 -0.38 -8.02 -5.87
CA HIS A 315 -1.32 -7.66 -4.79
C HIS A 315 -0.83 -8.27 -3.47
N GLY A 316 -1.63 -8.17 -2.39
CA GLY A 316 -1.24 -8.72 -1.09
C GLY A 316 -1.29 -10.24 -1.01
N ILE A 317 -0.47 -10.82 -0.15
CA ILE A 317 -0.55 -12.24 0.23
C ILE A 317 -1.97 -12.57 0.66
N VAL A 318 -2.47 -13.72 0.23
CA VAL A 318 -3.78 -14.23 0.61
C VAL A 318 -3.68 -15.20 1.80
N PRO A 319 -4.75 -15.35 2.61
CA PRO A 319 -4.70 -16.15 3.84
C PRO A 319 -4.36 -17.61 3.66
N GLU A 320 -4.63 -18.15 2.48
CA GLU A 320 -4.44 -19.57 2.11
C GLU A 320 -2.97 -19.87 1.72
N THR A 321 -2.11 -18.85 1.68
CA THR A 321 -0.71 -19.03 1.27
C THR A 321 0.07 -19.88 2.28
N PRO A 322 0.69 -20.99 1.85
CA PRO A 322 1.60 -21.75 2.72
C PRO A 322 2.84 -20.91 3.07
N PRO A 323 3.19 -20.78 4.36
CA PRO A 323 4.39 -20.02 4.78
C PRO A 323 5.70 -20.51 4.12
N GLU A 324 5.80 -21.81 3.84
CA GLU A 324 6.95 -22.42 3.15
C GLU A 324 7.09 -21.94 1.70
N ASN A 325 6.00 -21.62 1.02
CA ASN A 325 6.06 -21.05 -0.33
C ASN A 325 6.61 -19.62 -0.32
N VAL A 326 6.35 -18.86 0.74
CA VAL A 326 6.96 -17.53 0.92
C VAL A 326 8.47 -17.66 1.13
N ALA A 327 8.92 -18.60 1.98
CA ALA A 327 10.33 -18.90 2.17
C ALA A 327 11.00 -19.32 0.85
N ARG A 328 10.34 -20.20 0.07
CA ARG A 328 10.80 -20.63 -1.26
C ARG A 328 10.93 -19.47 -2.23
N LEU A 329 9.94 -18.57 -2.27
CA LEU A 329 10.00 -17.36 -3.12
C LEU A 329 11.20 -16.49 -2.76
N VAL A 330 11.39 -16.21 -1.47
CA VAL A 330 12.51 -15.39 -1.00
C VAL A 330 13.85 -16.02 -1.40
N ALA A 331 14.01 -17.34 -1.19
CA ALA A 331 15.20 -18.05 -1.61
C ALA A 331 15.43 -17.97 -3.13
N ALA A 332 14.38 -18.16 -3.94
CA ALA A 332 14.48 -18.09 -5.40
C ALA A 332 14.89 -16.68 -5.90
N VAL A 333 14.43 -15.62 -5.24
CA VAL A 333 14.82 -14.24 -5.57
C VAL A 333 16.25 -13.95 -5.12
N ARG A 334 16.65 -14.41 -3.93
CA ARG A 334 18.02 -14.22 -3.39
C ARG A 334 19.10 -14.97 -4.18
N ASP A 335 18.74 -16.07 -4.85
CA ASP A 335 19.65 -16.87 -5.68
C ASP A 335 19.91 -16.28 -7.08
N ILE A 336 19.33 -15.13 -7.40
CA ILE A 336 19.54 -14.45 -8.69
C ILE A 336 20.92 -13.82 -8.71
N LYS A 337 21.76 -14.32 -9.64
CA LYS A 337 23.12 -13.79 -9.84
C LYS A 337 23.10 -12.52 -10.69
N PRO A 338 24.07 -11.61 -10.52
CA PRO A 338 24.27 -10.49 -11.44
C PRO A 338 24.37 -10.99 -12.89
N LEU A 339 23.74 -10.26 -13.81
CA LEU A 339 23.85 -10.48 -15.26
C LEU A 339 25.26 -10.09 -15.75
#